data_eaa6bd3e817dec5bc002c627dbdce1f4
#
_entry.id   eaa6bd3e817dec5bc002c627dbdce1f4
#
_cell.length_a   1.000
_cell.length_b   1.000
_cell.length_c   1.000
_cell.angle_alpha   90.00
_cell.angle_beta   90.00
_cell.angle_gamma   90.00
#
_symmetry.space_group_name_H-M   'P 1'
#
loop_
_entity.id
_entity.type
_entity.pdbx_description
1 polymer ?
#
loop_
_entity_poly.entity_id
_entity_poly.type
_entity_poly.pdbx_seq_one_letter_code
_entity_poly.pdbx_strand_id
1 'polypeptide(L)'
;MKKDTKPQQSKIVLPNDSVELTFKWSQVEPTYKQIIKEASKNLKMNGFRKGKVPAKVAEKQLDKNKVIGRVIEIISPQEFSKEIKKNKGLAPISRPQAIPIQTKKNKTWKVRIEFAQRPKVNLGNYTNIVKKAKKSIKKNDKKQSKQEQQTETLNVIFRELIKSIQPPVQEILIREQTQYKLREVTQSLEKLNMTVSDYLQKRKLTSEQLLRQLSAEALGFIQLQFILEEVARTAEIIVSQVEIDKTLEGITDKKVRELYTSQPQYQNHLRKSLLRQKITDHLLQI
;
A
#
# COMPACT_ATOMS: atom_id res chain seq x y z
N MET A 1 13.99 45.70 3.23
CA MET A 1 13.05 44.94 2.40
C MET A 1 12.95 43.52 2.96
N LYS A 2 11.89 43.26 3.74
CA LYS A 2 11.59 41.88 4.23
C LYS A 2 10.98 41.12 3.08
N LYS A 3 11.61 40.01 2.65
CA LYS A 3 11.03 39.07 1.70
C LYS A 3 9.93 38.32 2.44
N ASP A 4 8.68 38.60 2.07
CA ASP A 4 7.52 37.78 2.45
C ASP A 4 7.64 36.40 1.77
N THR A 5 8.16 35.44 2.51
CA THR A 5 8.10 34.04 2.14
C THR A 5 6.65 33.58 2.37
N LYS A 6 5.84 33.58 1.31
CA LYS A 6 4.54 32.88 1.32
C LYS A 6 4.78 31.45 1.79
N PRO A 7 3.98 30.90 2.74
CA PRO A 7 4.09 29.51 3.13
C PRO A 7 3.79 28.66 1.88
N GLN A 8 4.78 27.90 1.45
CA GLN A 8 4.64 26.91 0.41
C GLN A 8 3.61 25.90 0.92
N GLN A 9 2.40 25.90 0.35
CA GLN A 9 1.40 24.85 0.60
C GLN A 9 2.07 23.53 0.28
N SER A 10 2.41 22.76 1.30
CA SER A 10 3.00 21.44 1.16
C SER A 10 2.01 20.59 0.36
N LYS A 11 2.41 20.11 -0.82
CA LYS A 11 1.58 19.20 -1.61
C LYS A 11 1.35 17.96 -0.77
N ILE A 12 0.10 17.71 -0.39
CA ILE A 12 -0.30 16.55 0.41
C ILE A 12 -0.02 15.25 -0.34
N VAL A 13 -0.18 15.28 -1.67
CA VAL A 13 0.16 14.16 -2.55
C VAL A 13 1.48 14.47 -3.25
N LEU A 14 2.46 13.60 -3.05
CA LEU A 14 3.78 13.69 -3.67
C LEU A 14 3.88 12.76 -4.89
N PRO A 15 4.73 13.10 -5.88
CA PRO A 15 5.13 12.16 -6.92
C PRO A 15 5.86 10.97 -6.30
N ASN A 16 5.87 9.85 -7.01
CA ASN A 16 6.61 8.67 -6.61
C ASN A 16 8.12 8.89 -6.76
N ASP A 17 8.90 8.26 -5.89
CA ASP A 17 10.33 8.13 -6.12
C ASP A 17 10.57 7.13 -7.24
N SER A 18 11.70 7.28 -7.94
CA SER A 18 12.00 6.36 -9.03
C SER A 18 13.51 6.19 -9.25
N VAL A 19 13.87 5.02 -9.76
CA VAL A 19 15.19 4.73 -10.31
C VAL A 19 15.04 4.23 -11.74
N GLU A 20 15.99 4.59 -12.61
CA GLU A 20 16.04 4.10 -13.99
C GLU A 20 17.03 2.95 -14.09
N LEU A 21 16.56 1.79 -14.51
CA LEU A 21 17.37 0.61 -14.77
C LEU A 21 17.63 0.47 -16.26
N THR A 22 18.85 0.12 -16.61
CA THR A 22 19.28 -0.06 -17.98
C THR A 22 19.77 -1.50 -18.18
N PHE A 23 19.20 -2.19 -19.16
CA PHE A 23 19.56 -3.57 -19.51
C PHE A 23 20.06 -3.66 -20.94
N LYS A 24 21.26 -4.19 -21.14
CA LYS A 24 21.77 -4.53 -22.47
C LYS A 24 20.89 -5.65 -23.06
N TRP A 25 20.73 -5.68 -24.40
CA TRP A 25 19.93 -6.74 -25.03
C TRP A 25 20.42 -8.15 -24.68
N SER A 26 21.72 -8.36 -24.56
CA SER A 26 22.31 -9.65 -24.14
C SER A 26 21.81 -10.16 -22.78
N GLN A 27 21.42 -9.25 -21.88
CA GLN A 27 20.85 -9.59 -20.58
C GLN A 27 19.33 -9.89 -20.67
N VAL A 28 18.65 -9.25 -21.61
CA VAL A 28 17.20 -9.37 -21.83
C VAL A 28 16.85 -10.59 -22.69
N GLU A 29 17.64 -10.86 -23.71
CA GLU A 29 17.36 -11.84 -24.76
C GLU A 29 17.06 -13.25 -24.26
N PRO A 30 17.81 -13.83 -23.28
CA PRO A 30 17.50 -15.18 -22.77
C PRO A 30 16.10 -15.26 -22.19
N THR A 31 15.74 -14.30 -21.31
CA THR A 31 14.41 -14.23 -20.69
C THR A 31 13.32 -13.96 -21.72
N TYR A 32 13.58 -13.06 -22.66
CA TYR A 32 12.65 -12.75 -23.73
C TYR A 32 12.33 -13.99 -24.59
N LYS A 33 13.33 -14.75 -25.00
CA LYS A 33 13.17 -16.01 -25.74
C LYS A 33 12.42 -17.07 -24.92
N GLN A 34 12.72 -17.18 -23.63
CA GLN A 34 12.03 -18.09 -22.73
C GLN A 34 10.52 -17.76 -22.64
N ILE A 35 10.17 -16.50 -22.42
CA ILE A 35 8.75 -16.05 -22.32
C ILE A 35 8.01 -16.33 -23.63
N ILE A 36 8.61 -16.03 -24.79
CA ILE A 36 8.02 -16.38 -26.09
C ILE A 36 7.76 -17.89 -26.20
N LYS A 37 8.73 -18.72 -25.82
CA LYS A 37 8.62 -20.19 -25.85
C LYS A 37 7.52 -20.69 -24.92
N GLU A 38 7.41 -20.13 -23.71
CA GLU A 38 6.35 -20.50 -22.75
C GLU A 38 4.97 -20.10 -23.27
N ALA A 39 4.85 -18.86 -23.76
CA ALA A 39 3.58 -18.36 -24.32
C ALA A 39 3.14 -19.15 -25.58
N SER A 40 4.10 -19.58 -26.41
CA SER A 40 3.79 -20.37 -27.62
C SER A 40 3.13 -21.72 -27.30
N LYS A 41 3.40 -22.32 -26.14
CA LYS A 41 2.79 -23.59 -25.72
C LYS A 41 1.27 -23.50 -25.54
N ASN A 42 0.77 -22.33 -25.20
CA ASN A 42 -0.66 -22.10 -24.95
C ASN A 42 -1.37 -21.41 -26.13
N LEU A 43 -0.62 -21.00 -27.15
CA LEU A 43 -1.17 -20.31 -28.30
C LEU A 43 -1.95 -21.28 -29.19
N LYS A 44 -3.21 -20.94 -29.48
CA LYS A 44 -4.02 -21.61 -30.51
C LYS A 44 -3.90 -20.81 -31.78
N MET A 45 -3.50 -21.44 -32.86
CA MET A 45 -3.34 -20.80 -34.17
C MET A 45 -3.73 -21.76 -35.27
N ASN A 46 -4.48 -21.28 -36.28
CA ASN A 46 -4.88 -22.07 -37.43
C ASN A 46 -3.63 -22.57 -38.17
N GLY A 47 -3.65 -23.83 -38.57
CA GLY A 47 -2.52 -24.50 -39.23
C GLY A 47 -1.46 -25.10 -38.28
N PHE A 48 -1.60 -24.93 -36.97
CA PHE A 48 -0.65 -25.50 -35.97
C PHE A 48 -1.40 -26.21 -34.85
N ARG A 49 -0.90 -27.40 -34.50
CA ARG A 49 -1.35 -28.10 -33.28
C ARG A 49 -0.96 -27.30 -32.06
N LYS A 50 -1.84 -27.25 -31.04
CA LYS A 50 -1.53 -26.54 -29.74
C LYS A 50 -0.17 -26.95 -29.21
N GLY A 51 0.67 -25.96 -28.87
CA GLY A 51 2.01 -26.17 -28.34
C GLY A 51 3.10 -26.49 -29.41
N LYS A 52 2.75 -26.51 -30.69
CA LYS A 52 3.70 -26.75 -31.81
C LYS A 52 3.93 -25.51 -32.69
N VAL A 53 3.43 -24.35 -32.28
CA VAL A 53 3.64 -23.09 -32.99
C VAL A 53 5.12 -22.67 -32.88
N PRO A 54 5.86 -22.48 -33.99
CA PRO A 54 7.24 -22.02 -33.94
C PRO A 54 7.37 -20.67 -33.24
N ALA A 55 8.42 -20.47 -32.44
CA ALA A 55 8.61 -19.26 -31.64
C ALA A 55 8.58 -17.95 -32.47
N LYS A 56 9.15 -17.96 -33.68
CA LYS A 56 9.12 -16.80 -34.60
C LYS A 56 7.69 -16.43 -35.06
N VAL A 57 6.82 -17.44 -35.22
CA VAL A 57 5.42 -17.23 -35.62
C VAL A 57 4.62 -16.78 -34.40
N ALA A 58 4.82 -17.43 -33.25
CA ALA A 58 4.18 -17.07 -32.01
C ALA A 58 4.48 -15.61 -31.61
N GLU A 59 5.72 -15.16 -31.75
CA GLU A 59 6.16 -13.79 -31.42
C GLU A 59 5.35 -12.71 -32.17
N LYS A 60 4.93 -13.00 -33.40
CA LYS A 60 4.12 -12.05 -34.20
C LYS A 60 2.67 -11.95 -33.73
N GLN A 61 2.16 -13.00 -33.11
CA GLN A 61 0.76 -13.11 -32.65
C GLN A 61 0.58 -12.76 -31.18
N LEU A 62 1.66 -12.84 -30.38
CA LEU A 62 1.60 -12.52 -28.96
C LEU A 62 1.50 -10.99 -28.76
N ASP A 63 0.76 -10.64 -27.72
CA ASP A 63 0.71 -9.26 -27.24
C ASP A 63 2.10 -8.85 -26.73
N LYS A 64 2.75 -7.96 -27.49
CA LYS A 64 4.11 -7.48 -27.19
C LYS A 64 4.21 -6.83 -25.80
N ASN A 65 3.17 -6.09 -25.38
CA ASN A 65 3.20 -5.42 -24.09
C ASN A 65 3.15 -6.44 -22.94
N LYS A 66 2.37 -7.51 -23.08
CA LYS A 66 2.34 -8.61 -22.10
C LYS A 66 3.67 -9.34 -22.02
N VAL A 67 4.29 -9.61 -23.19
CA VAL A 67 5.63 -10.25 -23.22
C VAL A 67 6.67 -9.35 -22.56
N ILE A 68 6.73 -8.08 -22.92
CA ILE A 68 7.65 -7.09 -22.34
C ILE A 68 7.43 -6.97 -20.82
N GLY A 69 6.18 -6.81 -20.38
CA GLY A 69 5.84 -6.74 -18.95
C GLY A 69 6.37 -7.94 -18.19
N ARG A 70 6.13 -9.16 -18.72
CA ARG A 70 6.60 -10.40 -18.08
C ARG A 70 8.12 -10.53 -18.02
N VAL A 71 8.80 -10.09 -19.07
CA VAL A 71 10.29 -10.06 -19.07
C VAL A 71 10.79 -9.09 -17.99
N ILE A 72 10.24 -7.88 -17.94
CA ILE A 72 10.61 -6.87 -16.95
C ILE A 72 10.37 -7.36 -15.51
N GLU A 73 9.26 -8.02 -15.24
CA GLU A 73 8.96 -8.62 -13.94
C GLU A 73 10.05 -9.60 -13.47
N ILE A 74 10.69 -10.31 -14.40
CA ILE A 74 11.74 -11.29 -14.09
C ILE A 74 13.10 -10.63 -13.91
N ILE A 75 13.47 -9.69 -14.81
CA ILE A 75 14.85 -9.14 -14.83
C ILE A 75 15.04 -7.98 -13.86
N SER A 76 13.97 -7.22 -13.53
CA SER A 76 14.12 -5.99 -12.74
C SER A 76 14.40 -6.18 -11.26
N PRO A 77 13.88 -7.21 -10.53
CA PRO A 77 14.02 -7.29 -9.09
C PRO A 77 15.46 -7.33 -8.59
N GLN A 78 16.33 -8.08 -9.27
CA GLN A 78 17.73 -8.22 -8.88
C GLN A 78 18.49 -6.89 -9.07
N GLU A 79 18.31 -6.23 -10.22
CA GLU A 79 18.98 -4.96 -10.50
C GLU A 79 18.45 -3.84 -9.61
N PHE A 80 17.13 -3.80 -9.35
CA PHE A 80 16.54 -2.89 -8.39
C PHE A 80 17.14 -3.08 -6.99
N SER A 81 17.24 -4.33 -6.51
CA SER A 81 17.86 -4.64 -5.23
C SER A 81 19.31 -4.18 -5.14
N LYS A 82 20.10 -4.33 -6.23
CA LYS A 82 21.46 -3.83 -6.29
C LYS A 82 21.51 -2.30 -6.21
N GLU A 83 20.61 -1.62 -6.92
CA GLU A 83 20.54 -0.17 -6.95
C GLU A 83 20.17 0.42 -5.58
N ILE A 84 19.18 -0.18 -4.89
CA ILE A 84 18.81 0.20 -3.52
C ILE A 84 20.00 -0.01 -2.54
N LYS A 85 20.74 -1.12 -2.66
CA LYS A 85 21.92 -1.37 -1.80
C LYS A 85 23.05 -0.36 -2.01
N LYS A 86 23.26 0.10 -3.25
CA LYS A 86 24.25 1.13 -3.55
C LYS A 86 23.85 2.49 -2.96
N ASN A 87 22.56 2.78 -2.98
CA ASN A 87 22.02 4.07 -2.56
C ASN A 87 21.38 3.95 -1.17
N LYS A 88 22.21 4.05 -0.12
CA LYS A 88 21.78 3.89 1.30
C LYS A 88 20.67 4.85 1.75
N GLY A 89 20.37 5.90 0.97
CA GLY A 89 19.28 6.84 1.24
C GLY A 89 17.92 6.35 0.77
N LEU A 90 17.85 5.25 0.02
CA LEU A 90 16.60 4.71 -0.51
C LEU A 90 16.09 3.56 0.38
N ALA A 91 14.89 3.73 0.92
CA ALA A 91 14.21 2.73 1.74
C ALA A 91 12.76 2.53 1.27
N PRO A 92 12.54 1.75 0.19
CA PRO A 92 11.21 1.51 -0.35
C PRO A 92 10.27 0.86 0.66
N ILE A 93 9.06 1.40 0.79
CA ILE A 93 7.97 0.87 1.64
C ILE A 93 6.78 0.35 0.83
N SER A 94 6.72 0.63 -0.47
CA SER A 94 5.74 0.08 -1.41
C SER A 94 6.34 -1.05 -2.24
N ARG A 95 5.49 -1.78 -2.94
CA ARG A 95 5.93 -2.67 -4.02
C ARG A 95 6.49 -1.82 -5.17
N PRO A 96 7.70 -2.14 -5.68
CA PRO A 96 8.23 -1.44 -6.84
C PRO A 96 7.36 -1.70 -8.07
N GLN A 97 7.02 -0.65 -8.82
CA GLN A 97 6.27 -0.75 -10.07
C GLN A 97 7.16 -0.43 -11.25
N ALA A 98 7.30 -1.37 -12.16
CA ALA A 98 8.17 -1.25 -13.31
C ALA A 98 7.40 -0.64 -14.51
N ILE A 99 7.90 0.47 -15.03
CA ILE A 99 7.35 1.20 -16.17
C ILE A 99 8.34 1.12 -17.32
N PRO A 100 7.97 0.48 -18.45
CA PRO A 100 8.82 0.43 -19.62
C PRO A 100 8.97 1.82 -20.28
N ILE A 101 10.20 2.30 -20.44
CA ILE A 101 10.49 3.55 -21.13
C ILE A 101 10.91 3.25 -22.58
N GLN A 102 11.88 2.36 -22.75
CA GLN A 102 12.39 1.95 -24.02
C GLN A 102 12.67 0.43 -24.00
N THR A 103 11.92 -0.32 -24.84
CA THR A 103 11.95 -1.78 -24.81
C THR A 103 11.92 -2.37 -26.22
N LYS A 104 12.72 -1.77 -27.13
CA LYS A 104 12.83 -2.26 -28.52
C LYS A 104 13.74 -3.50 -28.55
N LYS A 105 13.31 -4.53 -29.28
CA LYS A 105 14.11 -5.75 -29.56
C LYS A 105 15.48 -5.38 -30.14
N ASN A 106 16.50 -6.10 -29.74
CA ASN A 106 17.91 -5.88 -30.15
C ASN A 106 18.50 -4.52 -29.77
N LYS A 107 17.85 -3.79 -28.86
CA LYS A 107 18.36 -2.52 -28.31
C LYS A 107 18.45 -2.60 -26.79
N THR A 108 19.16 -1.67 -26.21
CA THR A 108 19.20 -1.48 -24.76
C THR A 108 17.81 -1.12 -24.25
N TRP A 109 17.36 -1.81 -23.19
CA TRP A 109 16.09 -1.52 -22.51
C TRP A 109 16.32 -0.54 -21.38
N LYS A 110 15.38 0.40 -21.25
CA LYS A 110 15.30 1.33 -20.12
C LYS A 110 13.96 1.14 -19.44
N VAL A 111 14.01 0.92 -18.14
CA VAL A 111 12.85 0.65 -17.29
C VAL A 111 12.93 1.57 -16.08
N ARG A 112 11.88 2.35 -15.84
CA ARG A 112 11.74 3.13 -14.61
C ARG A 112 11.05 2.28 -13.58
N ILE A 113 11.65 2.21 -12.38
CA ILE A 113 11.04 1.56 -11.24
C ILE A 113 10.55 2.64 -10.29
N GLU A 114 9.24 2.74 -10.12
CA GLU A 114 8.61 3.65 -9.17
C GLU A 114 8.35 2.95 -7.85
N PHE A 115 8.52 3.67 -6.76
CA PHE A 115 8.28 3.20 -5.41
C PHE A 115 7.99 4.38 -4.47
N ALA A 116 7.52 4.06 -3.26
CA ALA A 116 7.35 5.03 -2.21
C ALA A 116 8.36 4.82 -1.09
N GLN A 117 8.74 5.93 -0.44
CA GLN A 117 9.53 5.94 0.78
C GLN A 117 8.71 6.48 1.96
N ARG A 118 9.18 6.20 3.17
CA ARG A 118 8.55 6.73 4.37
C ARG A 118 8.70 8.25 4.41
N PRO A 119 7.60 9.02 4.53
CA PRO A 119 7.68 10.45 4.66
C PRO A 119 8.24 10.85 6.04
N LYS A 120 8.85 12.03 6.12
CA LYS A 120 9.13 12.66 7.40
C LYS A 120 7.83 13.23 7.95
N VAL A 121 7.40 12.75 9.12
CA VAL A 121 6.21 13.22 9.81
C VAL A 121 6.61 14.16 10.92
N ASN A 122 6.09 15.39 10.90
CA ASN A 122 6.27 16.33 12.00
C ASN A 122 4.99 16.34 12.84
N LEU A 123 5.01 15.71 14.00
CA LEU A 123 3.86 15.65 14.92
C LEU A 123 3.52 17.00 15.57
N GLY A 124 4.48 17.93 15.64
CA GLY A 124 4.31 19.14 16.44
C GLY A 124 3.90 18.80 17.87
N ASN A 125 3.00 19.59 18.43
CA ASN A 125 2.42 19.30 19.75
C ASN A 125 1.16 18.44 19.63
N TYR A 126 1.31 17.15 19.24
CA TYR A 126 0.20 16.22 19.06
C TYR A 126 -0.62 16.00 20.34
N THR A 127 0.02 16.08 21.52
CA THR A 127 -0.70 15.91 22.80
C THR A 127 -1.72 17.03 23.02
N ASN A 128 -1.41 18.25 22.62
CA ASN A 128 -2.35 19.37 22.67
C ASN A 128 -3.50 19.20 21.66
N ILE A 129 -3.20 18.65 20.46
CA ILE A 129 -4.24 18.32 19.48
C ILE A 129 -5.21 17.32 20.08
N VAL A 130 -4.69 16.23 20.69
CA VAL A 130 -5.50 15.19 21.35
C VAL A 130 -6.37 15.78 22.47
N LYS A 131 -5.79 16.61 23.35
CA LYS A 131 -6.55 17.27 24.43
C LYS A 131 -7.67 18.15 23.90
N LYS A 132 -7.43 18.92 22.85
CA LYS A 132 -8.45 19.75 22.21
C LYS A 132 -9.55 18.90 21.56
N ALA A 133 -9.15 17.83 20.88
CA ALA A 133 -10.09 16.87 20.27
C ALA A 133 -11.04 16.27 21.31
N LYS A 134 -10.51 15.83 22.45
CA LYS A 134 -11.34 15.29 23.54
C LYS A 134 -12.31 16.33 24.12
N LYS A 135 -11.85 17.56 24.30
CA LYS A 135 -12.71 18.66 24.79
C LYS A 135 -13.85 19.02 23.82
N SER A 136 -13.68 18.77 22.53
CA SER A 136 -14.69 19.07 21.52
C SER A 136 -15.84 18.03 21.49
N ILE A 137 -15.68 16.88 22.16
CA ILE A 137 -16.69 15.84 22.23
C ILE A 137 -17.82 16.32 23.15
N LYS A 138 -18.98 16.56 22.57
CA LYS A 138 -20.20 16.85 23.35
C LYS A 138 -20.60 15.57 24.08
N LYS A 139 -20.83 15.67 25.39
CA LYS A 139 -21.42 14.56 26.15
C LYS A 139 -22.81 14.28 25.54
N ASN A 140 -22.94 13.17 24.85
CA ASN A 140 -24.24 12.68 24.42
C ASN A 140 -24.91 12.02 25.61
N ASP A 141 -26.14 12.46 25.94
CA ASP A 141 -26.98 11.88 27.01
C ASP A 141 -27.50 10.45 26.66
N LYS A 142 -27.07 9.88 25.54
CA LYS A 142 -27.43 8.51 25.17
C LYS A 142 -26.61 7.54 26.04
N LYS A 143 -27.30 6.52 26.56
CA LYS A 143 -26.66 5.37 27.25
C LYS A 143 -25.79 4.58 26.28
N GLN A 144 -24.59 5.09 26.00
CA GLN A 144 -23.57 4.41 25.20
C GLN A 144 -22.73 3.54 26.10
N SER A 145 -22.33 2.36 25.62
CA SER A 145 -21.36 1.52 26.30
C SER A 145 -20.00 2.25 26.39
N LYS A 146 -19.18 1.88 27.37
CA LYS A 146 -17.82 2.42 27.53
C LYS A 146 -16.99 2.24 26.24
N GLN A 147 -17.18 1.12 25.57
CA GLN A 147 -16.46 0.78 24.33
C GLN A 147 -16.87 1.68 23.15
N GLU A 148 -18.17 1.99 23.01
CA GLU A 148 -18.67 2.92 22.01
C GLU A 148 -18.13 4.32 22.24
N GLN A 149 -18.13 4.80 23.49
CA GLN A 149 -17.56 6.09 23.85
C GLN A 149 -16.06 6.19 23.53
N GLN A 150 -15.29 5.13 23.82
CA GLN A 150 -13.87 5.08 23.46
C GLN A 150 -13.65 5.13 21.95
N THR A 151 -14.46 4.39 21.19
CA THR A 151 -14.38 4.35 19.72
C THR A 151 -14.71 5.71 19.13
N GLU A 152 -15.76 6.37 19.61
CA GLU A 152 -16.12 7.73 19.17
C GLU A 152 -15.00 8.73 19.49
N THR A 153 -14.45 8.65 20.70
CA THR A 153 -13.32 9.48 21.12
C THR A 153 -12.12 9.30 20.21
N LEU A 154 -11.74 8.07 19.91
CA LEU A 154 -10.62 7.78 19.00
C LEU A 154 -10.89 8.32 17.59
N ASN A 155 -12.10 8.17 17.07
CA ASN A 155 -12.47 8.70 15.76
C ASN A 155 -12.32 10.23 15.68
N VAL A 156 -12.69 10.95 16.73
CA VAL A 156 -12.50 12.40 16.80
C VAL A 156 -11.01 12.74 16.88
N ILE A 157 -10.25 12.06 17.73
CA ILE A 157 -8.79 12.24 17.85
C ILE A 157 -8.11 12.01 16.49
N PHE A 158 -8.40 10.90 15.82
CA PHE A 158 -7.79 10.56 14.52
C PHE A 158 -8.09 11.60 13.45
N ARG A 159 -9.32 12.08 13.38
CA ARG A 159 -9.73 13.13 12.44
C ARG A 159 -8.94 14.43 12.69
N GLU A 160 -8.82 14.86 13.94
CA GLU A 160 -8.10 16.08 14.28
C GLU A 160 -6.59 15.94 14.09
N LEU A 161 -6.01 14.77 14.35
CA LEU A 161 -4.60 14.49 14.05
C LEU A 161 -4.33 14.55 12.54
N ILE A 162 -5.16 13.89 11.72
CA ILE A 162 -5.01 13.95 10.25
C ILE A 162 -5.13 15.39 9.76
N LYS A 163 -6.14 16.13 10.21
CA LYS A 163 -6.41 17.50 9.81
C LYS A 163 -5.27 18.47 10.17
N SER A 164 -4.64 18.25 11.33
CA SER A 164 -3.63 19.16 11.86
C SER A 164 -2.22 18.85 11.34
N ILE A 165 -1.88 17.58 11.12
CA ILE A 165 -0.52 17.12 10.79
C ILE A 165 -0.33 16.98 9.28
N GLN A 166 -1.30 16.42 8.57
CA GLN A 166 -1.32 16.26 7.11
C GLN A 166 0.02 15.76 6.52
N PRO A 167 0.55 14.60 6.95
CA PRO A 167 1.80 14.12 6.39
C PRO A 167 1.65 13.92 4.87
N PRO A 168 2.68 14.26 4.08
CA PRO A 168 2.64 14.05 2.64
C PRO A 168 2.68 12.56 2.31
N VAL A 169 1.94 12.14 1.27
CA VAL A 169 1.83 10.75 0.85
C VAL A 169 2.13 10.63 -0.64
N GLN A 170 2.96 9.68 -1.02
CA GLN A 170 3.26 9.42 -2.42
C GLN A 170 2.10 8.73 -3.14
N GLU A 171 1.89 9.09 -4.40
CA GLU A 171 0.73 8.69 -5.21
C GLU A 171 0.56 7.17 -5.28
N ILE A 172 1.65 6.42 -5.42
CA ILE A 172 1.63 4.96 -5.53
C ILE A 172 0.97 4.29 -4.31
N LEU A 173 1.19 4.81 -3.09
CA LEU A 173 0.55 4.28 -1.89
C LEU A 173 -0.96 4.51 -1.89
N ILE A 174 -1.38 5.70 -2.32
CA ILE A 174 -2.81 6.05 -2.40
C ILE A 174 -3.48 5.15 -3.43
N ARG A 175 -2.87 4.95 -4.59
CA ARG A 175 -3.38 4.09 -5.66
C ARG A 175 -3.51 2.63 -5.20
N GLU A 176 -2.48 2.07 -4.56
CA GLU A 176 -2.51 0.69 -4.04
C GLU A 176 -3.61 0.52 -2.98
N GLN A 177 -3.73 1.46 -2.05
CA GLN A 177 -4.74 1.42 -1.01
C GLN A 177 -6.15 1.63 -1.58
N THR A 178 -6.32 2.48 -2.58
CA THR A 178 -7.59 2.67 -3.29
C THR A 178 -8.04 1.39 -3.98
N GLN A 179 -7.11 0.70 -4.66
CA GLN A 179 -7.38 -0.58 -5.30
C GLN A 179 -7.75 -1.66 -4.26
N TYR A 180 -7.07 -1.66 -3.11
CA TYR A 180 -7.42 -2.57 -2.02
C TYR A 180 -8.85 -2.33 -1.52
N LYS A 181 -9.20 -1.07 -1.21
CA LYS A 181 -10.56 -0.70 -0.79
C LYS A 181 -11.60 -1.03 -1.84
N LEU A 182 -11.32 -0.82 -3.12
CA LEU A 182 -12.25 -1.20 -4.20
C LEU A 182 -12.50 -2.70 -4.22
N ARG A 183 -11.46 -3.53 -4.03
CA ARG A 183 -11.63 -4.99 -3.91
C ARG A 183 -12.47 -5.37 -2.70
N GLU A 184 -12.26 -4.75 -1.54
CA GLU A 184 -13.08 -4.99 -0.34
C GLU A 184 -14.57 -4.65 -0.59
N VAL A 185 -14.85 -3.51 -1.24
CA VAL A 185 -16.21 -3.13 -1.64
C VAL A 185 -16.81 -4.19 -2.57
N THR A 186 -16.08 -4.58 -3.63
CA THR A 186 -16.54 -5.59 -4.59
C THR A 186 -16.86 -6.93 -3.90
N GLN A 187 -15.95 -7.44 -3.06
CA GLN A 187 -16.17 -8.67 -2.31
C GLN A 187 -17.36 -8.59 -1.34
N SER A 188 -17.56 -7.44 -0.73
CA SER A 188 -18.71 -7.22 0.16
C SER A 188 -20.03 -7.20 -0.61
N LEU A 189 -20.03 -6.63 -1.82
CA LEU A 189 -21.21 -6.62 -2.70
C LEU A 189 -21.52 -8.01 -3.24
N GLU A 190 -20.51 -8.80 -3.61
CA GLU A 190 -20.67 -10.20 -4.04
C GLU A 190 -21.35 -11.05 -2.96
N LYS A 191 -20.98 -10.88 -1.68
CA LYS A 191 -21.65 -11.56 -0.56
C LYS A 191 -23.13 -11.17 -0.41
N LEU A 192 -23.52 -10.01 -0.90
CA LEU A 192 -24.89 -9.52 -0.91
C LEU A 192 -25.62 -9.80 -2.24
N ASN A 193 -25.02 -10.59 -3.14
CA ASN A 193 -25.51 -10.85 -4.50
C ASN A 193 -25.82 -9.53 -5.27
N MET A 194 -24.97 -8.52 -5.09
CA MET A 194 -25.13 -7.21 -5.72
C MET A 194 -23.93 -6.91 -6.61
N THR A 195 -24.19 -6.36 -7.80
CA THR A 195 -23.10 -5.89 -8.66
C THR A 195 -22.64 -4.48 -8.28
N VAL A 196 -21.43 -4.09 -8.70
CA VAL A 196 -20.95 -2.70 -8.53
C VAL A 196 -21.88 -1.71 -9.25
N SER A 197 -22.43 -2.09 -10.40
CA SER A 197 -23.39 -1.26 -11.14
C SER A 197 -24.66 -1.00 -10.33
N ASP A 198 -25.27 -2.04 -9.73
CA ASP A 198 -26.45 -1.90 -8.88
C ASP A 198 -26.18 -1.01 -7.65
N TYR A 199 -25.00 -1.18 -7.05
CA TYR A 199 -24.57 -0.35 -5.93
C TYR A 199 -24.46 1.12 -6.32
N LEU A 200 -23.81 1.43 -7.44
CA LEU A 200 -23.68 2.79 -7.96
C LEU A 200 -25.04 3.41 -8.26
N GLN A 201 -25.92 2.67 -8.90
CA GLN A 201 -27.29 3.12 -9.20
C GLN A 201 -28.10 3.43 -7.94
N LYS A 202 -28.08 2.51 -6.95
CA LYS A 202 -28.79 2.71 -5.67
C LYS A 202 -28.25 3.91 -4.88
N ARG A 203 -26.94 4.16 -4.95
CA ARG A 203 -26.30 5.28 -4.27
C ARG A 203 -26.31 6.58 -5.08
N LYS A 204 -26.80 6.55 -6.31
CA LYS A 204 -26.76 7.66 -7.28
C LYS A 204 -25.35 8.22 -7.45
N LEU A 205 -24.36 7.33 -7.54
CA LEU A 205 -22.96 7.67 -7.71
C LEU A 205 -22.48 7.25 -9.09
N THR A 206 -21.52 8.00 -9.65
CA THR A 206 -20.72 7.55 -10.79
C THR A 206 -19.51 6.73 -10.33
N SER A 207 -18.95 5.92 -11.22
CA SER A 207 -17.71 5.18 -10.94
C SER A 207 -16.55 6.12 -10.53
N GLU A 208 -16.50 7.30 -11.16
CA GLU A 208 -15.50 8.31 -10.86
C GLU A 208 -15.68 8.90 -9.45
N GLN A 209 -16.91 9.16 -9.04
CA GLN A 209 -17.23 9.64 -7.69
C GLN A 209 -16.88 8.59 -6.64
N LEU A 210 -17.17 7.31 -6.89
CA LEU A 210 -16.77 6.22 -6.00
C LEU A 210 -15.24 6.16 -5.87
N LEU A 211 -14.51 6.20 -6.99
CA LEU A 211 -13.05 6.17 -6.97
C LEU A 211 -12.45 7.37 -6.23
N ARG A 212 -13.00 8.58 -6.42
CA ARG A 212 -12.56 9.77 -5.66
C ARG A 212 -12.80 9.60 -4.16
N GLN A 213 -13.96 9.07 -3.76
CA GLN A 213 -14.28 8.81 -2.35
C GLN A 213 -13.29 7.79 -1.76
N LEU A 214 -13.10 6.64 -2.42
CA LEU A 214 -12.16 5.62 -1.97
C LEU A 214 -10.72 6.13 -1.91
N SER A 215 -10.32 6.99 -2.85
CA SER A 215 -8.98 7.60 -2.87
C SER A 215 -8.78 8.59 -1.71
N ALA A 216 -9.79 9.40 -1.38
CA ALA A 216 -9.75 10.30 -0.24
C ALA A 216 -9.67 9.52 1.10
N GLU A 217 -10.44 8.44 1.22
CA GLU A 217 -10.37 7.54 2.37
C GLU A 217 -9.02 6.83 2.47
N ALA A 218 -8.45 6.41 1.33
CA ALA A 218 -7.12 5.79 1.26
C ALA A 218 -6.04 6.77 1.73
N LEU A 219 -6.08 8.02 1.28
CA LEU A 219 -5.17 9.07 1.73
C LEU A 219 -5.25 9.26 3.24
N GLY A 220 -6.44 9.46 3.80
CA GLY A 220 -6.64 9.63 5.24
C GLY A 220 -6.15 8.43 6.05
N PHE A 221 -6.41 7.21 5.57
CA PHE A 221 -5.94 5.98 6.20
C PHE A 221 -4.40 5.90 6.26
N ILE A 222 -3.71 6.20 5.15
CA ILE A 222 -2.24 6.19 5.07
C ILE A 222 -1.65 7.28 5.95
N GLN A 223 -2.22 8.49 5.90
CA GLN A 223 -1.80 9.59 6.77
C GLN A 223 -1.89 9.22 8.23
N LEU A 224 -3.01 8.62 8.65
CA LEU A 224 -3.18 8.15 10.03
C LEU A 224 -2.13 7.10 10.40
N GLN A 225 -1.86 6.13 9.52
CA GLN A 225 -0.82 5.14 9.79
C GLN A 225 0.53 5.79 10.06
N PHE A 226 0.96 6.72 9.21
CA PHE A 226 2.24 7.41 9.41
C PHE A 226 2.26 8.24 10.71
N ILE A 227 1.15 8.92 11.05
CA ILE A 227 1.02 9.66 12.30
C ILE A 227 1.15 8.72 13.50
N LEU A 228 0.42 7.60 13.51
CA LEU A 228 0.45 6.64 14.62
C LEU A 228 1.81 5.96 14.79
N GLU A 229 2.49 5.63 13.68
CA GLU A 229 3.86 5.13 13.72
C GLU A 229 4.84 6.15 14.32
N GLU A 230 4.68 7.43 13.98
CA GLU A 230 5.53 8.48 14.51
C GLU A 230 5.20 8.79 15.99
N VAL A 231 3.92 8.70 16.39
CA VAL A 231 3.51 8.77 17.81
C VAL A 231 4.17 7.62 18.60
N ALA A 232 4.13 6.39 18.08
CA ALA A 232 4.78 5.26 18.74
C ALA A 232 6.28 5.50 18.92
N ARG A 233 6.97 6.03 17.89
CA ARG A 233 8.39 6.34 17.95
C ARG A 233 8.71 7.46 18.97
N THR A 234 7.89 8.51 18.99
CA THR A 234 8.12 9.67 19.86
C THR A 234 7.79 9.37 21.32
N ALA A 235 6.78 8.54 21.57
CA ALA A 235 6.39 8.12 22.92
C ALA A 235 7.06 6.80 23.35
N GLU A 236 8.04 6.31 22.57
CA GLU A 236 8.80 5.07 22.85
C GLU A 236 7.91 3.83 23.11
N ILE A 237 6.74 3.78 22.43
CA ILE A 237 5.80 2.67 22.56
C ILE A 237 6.33 1.48 21.77
N ILE A 238 6.73 0.44 22.46
CA ILE A 238 7.22 -0.81 21.90
C ILE A 238 6.36 -1.98 22.36
N VAL A 239 6.39 -3.07 21.61
CA VAL A 239 5.80 -4.37 21.99
C VAL A 239 6.93 -5.33 22.28
N SER A 240 7.04 -5.74 23.54
CA SER A 240 8.02 -6.72 24.01
C SER A 240 7.65 -8.15 23.57
N GLN A 241 8.62 -9.04 23.56
CA GLN A 241 8.36 -10.46 23.27
C GLN A 241 7.44 -11.08 24.35
N VAL A 242 7.62 -10.70 25.62
CA VAL A 242 6.79 -11.17 26.74
C VAL A 242 5.29 -10.84 26.51
N GLU A 243 4.97 -9.66 25.98
CA GLU A 243 3.58 -9.29 25.67
C GLU A 243 3.00 -10.14 24.54
N ILE A 244 3.82 -10.47 23.55
CA ILE A 244 3.41 -11.37 22.45
C ILE A 244 3.13 -12.76 23.01
N ASP A 245 4.06 -13.32 23.82
CA ASP A 245 3.96 -14.65 24.38
C ASP A 245 2.72 -14.77 25.29
N LYS A 246 2.51 -13.79 26.16
CA LYS A 246 1.31 -13.70 27.01
C LYS A 246 0.01 -13.66 26.20
N THR A 247 0.02 -12.95 25.07
CA THR A 247 -1.16 -12.89 24.20
C THR A 247 -1.39 -14.23 23.50
N LEU A 248 -0.33 -14.92 23.10
CA LEU A 248 -0.40 -16.26 22.51
C LEU A 248 -0.91 -17.30 23.51
N GLU A 249 -0.51 -17.23 24.78
CA GLU A 249 -1.01 -18.09 25.85
C GLU A 249 -2.52 -17.95 26.06
N GLY A 250 -3.06 -16.74 25.89
CA GLY A 250 -4.50 -16.46 25.96
C GLY A 250 -5.32 -17.04 24.80
N ILE A 251 -4.70 -17.54 23.72
CA ILE A 251 -5.40 -18.18 22.62
C ILE A 251 -5.74 -19.62 23.00
N THR A 252 -7.02 -19.91 23.19
CA THR A 252 -7.51 -21.24 23.61
C THR A 252 -7.43 -22.28 22.49
N ASP A 253 -7.60 -21.89 21.24
CA ASP A 253 -7.48 -22.78 20.07
C ASP A 253 -6.00 -23.12 19.79
N LYS A 254 -5.64 -24.38 20.02
CA LYS A 254 -4.27 -24.88 19.82
C LYS A 254 -3.77 -24.70 18.40
N LYS A 255 -4.61 -24.94 17.36
CA LYS A 255 -4.24 -24.81 15.95
C LYS A 255 -3.93 -23.35 15.60
N VAL A 256 -4.76 -22.43 16.08
CA VAL A 256 -4.54 -21.00 15.90
C VAL A 256 -3.26 -20.56 16.61
N ARG A 257 -3.03 -21.00 17.84
CA ARG A 257 -1.81 -20.68 18.59
C ARG A 257 -0.56 -21.20 17.87
N GLU A 258 -0.55 -22.46 17.41
CA GLU A 258 0.55 -23.04 16.64
C GLU A 258 0.82 -22.26 15.35
N LEU A 259 -0.22 -21.81 14.64
CA LEU A 259 -0.09 -20.99 13.44
C LEU A 259 0.62 -19.65 13.73
N TYR A 260 0.24 -18.97 14.79
CA TYR A 260 0.86 -17.72 15.22
C TYR A 260 2.28 -17.91 15.76
N THR A 261 2.58 -19.06 16.34
CA THR A 261 3.91 -19.35 16.89
C THR A 261 4.89 -19.79 15.80
N SER A 262 4.44 -20.59 14.83
CA SER A 262 5.31 -21.19 13.80
C SER A 262 5.59 -20.29 12.60
N GLN A 263 4.71 -19.32 12.31
CA GLN A 263 4.83 -18.52 11.10
C GLN A 263 5.13 -17.04 11.40
N PRO A 264 6.31 -16.53 10.99
CA PRO A 264 6.73 -15.15 11.27
C PRO A 264 5.74 -14.07 10.79
N GLN A 265 5.01 -14.34 9.72
CA GLN A 265 3.99 -13.40 9.20
C GLN A 265 2.85 -13.16 10.19
N TYR A 266 2.38 -14.20 10.88
CA TYR A 266 1.32 -14.06 11.90
C TYR A 266 1.84 -13.40 13.18
N GLN A 267 3.08 -13.71 13.60
CA GLN A 267 3.71 -13.00 14.72
C GLN A 267 3.85 -11.51 14.44
N ASN A 268 4.28 -11.14 13.22
CA ASN A 268 4.35 -9.74 12.80
C ASN A 268 2.97 -9.06 12.78
N HIS A 269 1.94 -9.79 12.37
CA HIS A 269 0.57 -9.27 12.41
C HIS A 269 0.11 -9.01 13.85
N LEU A 270 0.34 -9.97 14.76
CA LEU A 270 0.03 -9.83 16.18
C LEU A 270 0.79 -8.65 16.81
N ARG A 271 2.09 -8.54 16.54
CA ARG A 271 2.92 -7.40 17.01
C ARG A 271 2.35 -6.06 16.54
N LYS A 272 1.95 -5.94 15.28
CA LYS A 272 1.34 -4.71 14.74
C LYS A 272 -0.01 -4.41 15.39
N SER A 273 -0.82 -5.43 15.68
CA SER A 273 -2.11 -5.28 16.36
C SER A 273 -1.92 -4.78 17.79
N LEU A 274 -1.02 -5.41 18.56
CA LEU A 274 -0.68 -4.99 19.90
C LEU A 274 -0.09 -3.57 19.94
N LEU A 275 0.79 -3.25 19.01
CA LEU A 275 1.35 -1.90 18.91
C LEU A 275 0.23 -0.87 18.69
N ARG A 276 -0.68 -1.14 17.75
CA ARG A 276 -1.83 -0.26 17.48
C ARG A 276 -2.69 -0.08 18.74
N GLN A 277 -2.97 -1.16 19.47
CA GLN A 277 -3.71 -1.09 20.74
C GLN A 277 -2.99 -0.18 21.73
N LYS A 278 -1.69 -0.39 21.98
CA LYS A 278 -0.90 0.44 22.90
C LYS A 278 -0.89 1.92 22.50
N ILE A 279 -0.82 2.22 21.20
CA ILE A 279 -0.90 3.60 20.71
C ILE A 279 -2.28 4.21 20.99
N THR A 280 -3.36 3.46 20.74
CA THR A 280 -4.72 3.96 21.01
C THR A 280 -4.97 4.16 22.50
N ASP A 281 -4.48 3.25 23.35
CA ASP A 281 -4.55 3.39 24.80
C ASP A 281 -3.76 4.62 25.28
N HIS A 282 -2.55 4.84 24.74
CA HIS A 282 -1.77 6.04 25.03
C HIS A 282 -2.53 7.33 24.64
N LEU A 283 -3.13 7.38 23.44
CA LEU A 283 -3.92 8.54 23.01
C LEU A 283 -5.16 8.77 23.88
N LEU A 284 -5.78 7.70 24.39
CA LEU A 284 -6.90 7.79 25.31
C LEU A 284 -6.49 8.24 26.72
N GLN A 285 -5.24 8.07 27.13
CA GLN A 285 -4.71 8.50 28.43
C GLN A 285 -4.26 9.97 28.46
N ILE A 286 -3.89 10.57 27.31
CA ILE A 286 -3.57 12.00 27.19
C ILE A 286 -4.78 12.87 27.57
#